data_aaa2527fc380edd361b01c030a7e7143
#
_entry.id   aaa2527fc380edd361b01c030a7e7143
#
_cell.length_a   1.000
_cell.length_b   1.000
_cell.length_c   1.000
_cell.angle_alpha   90.00
_cell.angle_beta   90.00
_cell.angle_gamma   90.00
#
_symmetry.space_group_name_H-M   'P 1'
#
loop_
_entity.id
_entity.type
_entity.pdbx_description
1 polymer ?
#
loop_
_entity_poly.entity_id
_entity_poly.type
_entity_poly.pdbx_seq_one_letter_code
_entity_poly.pdbx_strand_id
1 'polypeptide(L)'
;MLFRSIAFGYSTDTYDLEGKIVERSAVLPNGETVKDACSKLVGEIMQIPPVFSAKCVNGKRSYELARKGQAVELPPKKVLIYSIDVLEKVSAEEYRIKIVCGGGTYIRSIARDIGILCGSCATMTALERIASGPFRIENSITSEEFGSSTYKSALLTPPDEVIDYPVINLIEKQTERLYNGLYDDYDYPDGIYRIYSPKAFYGVGEVRGGKIKVKAYLRDNEDI
;
A
#
# COMPACT_ATOMS: atom_id res chain seq x y z
N MET A 1 5.28 0.86 5.20
CA MET A 1 6.62 0.54 5.72
C MET A 1 6.75 -0.98 5.83
N LEU A 2 7.89 -1.53 5.45
CA LEU A 2 8.03 -2.97 5.22
C LEU A 2 9.44 -3.41 5.61
N PHE A 3 9.55 -4.57 6.29
CA PHE A 3 10.81 -5.29 6.42
C PHE A 3 10.90 -6.36 5.33
N ARG A 4 12.11 -6.56 4.79
CA ARG A 4 12.40 -7.46 3.68
C ARG A 4 13.68 -8.22 3.90
N SER A 5 13.69 -9.47 3.44
CA SER A 5 14.92 -10.17 3.13
C SER A 5 15.06 -10.30 1.62
N ILE A 6 16.27 -10.03 1.13
CA ILE A 6 16.64 -10.13 -0.27
C ILE A 6 17.87 -11.02 -0.35
N ALA A 7 17.77 -12.12 -1.09
CA ALA A 7 18.89 -12.99 -1.42
C ALA A 7 19.45 -12.66 -2.80
N PHE A 8 20.76 -12.61 -2.92
CA PHE A 8 21.52 -12.39 -4.15
C PHE A 8 22.02 -13.71 -4.72
N GLY A 9 22.43 -13.70 -5.98
CA GLY A 9 22.99 -14.85 -6.67
C GLY A 9 21.99 -15.68 -7.47
N TYR A 10 20.68 -15.42 -7.32
CA TYR A 10 19.65 -16.02 -8.16
C TYR A 10 18.42 -15.12 -8.30
N SER A 11 17.69 -15.29 -9.39
CA SER A 11 16.39 -14.66 -9.61
C SER A 11 15.35 -15.69 -10.02
N THR A 12 14.11 -15.49 -9.56
CA THR A 12 12.95 -16.29 -9.96
C THR A 12 12.08 -15.51 -10.93
N ASP A 13 11.21 -16.19 -11.67
CA ASP A 13 10.26 -15.58 -12.60
C ASP A 13 9.22 -14.71 -11.90
N THR A 14 8.96 -14.92 -10.60
CA THR A 14 8.07 -14.12 -9.76
C THR A 14 8.79 -13.06 -8.93
N TYR A 15 10.12 -13.10 -8.87
CA TYR A 15 11.01 -12.32 -8.00
C TYR A 15 10.79 -12.57 -6.50
N ASP A 16 10.18 -13.72 -6.13
CA ASP A 16 9.99 -14.22 -4.77
C ASP A 16 10.22 -15.74 -4.73
N LEU A 17 10.08 -16.37 -3.55
CA LEU A 17 10.33 -17.80 -3.37
C LEU A 17 9.29 -18.73 -4.02
N GLU A 18 8.14 -18.20 -4.46
CA GLU A 18 7.09 -19.00 -5.08
C GLU A 18 7.39 -19.34 -6.56
N GLY A 19 8.33 -18.60 -7.16
CA GLY A 19 8.71 -18.75 -8.56
C GLY A 19 9.80 -19.79 -8.81
N LYS A 20 9.99 -20.12 -10.08
CA LYS A 20 11.09 -20.98 -10.54
C LYS A 20 12.34 -20.12 -10.76
N ILE A 21 13.50 -20.65 -10.39
CA ILE A 21 14.78 -19.99 -10.68
C ILE A 21 14.96 -19.91 -12.20
N VAL A 22 15.15 -18.70 -12.71
CA VAL A 22 15.35 -18.40 -14.14
C VAL A 22 16.73 -17.84 -14.44
N GLU A 23 17.43 -17.33 -13.42
CA GLU A 23 18.75 -16.74 -13.58
C GLU A 23 19.62 -17.02 -12.36
N ARG A 24 20.94 -17.14 -12.57
CA ARG A 24 21.95 -17.27 -11.51
C ARG A 24 23.10 -16.33 -11.78
N SER A 25 23.71 -15.82 -10.71
CA SER A 25 24.90 -14.98 -10.72
C SER A 25 25.90 -15.47 -9.67
N ALA A 26 27.16 -15.47 -10.02
CA ALA A 26 28.24 -15.72 -9.06
C ALA A 26 28.60 -14.48 -8.23
N VAL A 27 28.04 -13.30 -8.59
CA VAL A 27 28.33 -12.04 -7.92
C VAL A 27 27.49 -11.94 -6.65
N LEU A 28 28.17 -11.90 -5.50
CA LEU A 28 27.55 -11.62 -4.20
C LEU A 28 28.04 -10.26 -3.70
N PRO A 29 27.16 -9.24 -3.67
CA PRO A 29 27.57 -7.87 -3.33
C PRO A 29 27.95 -7.76 -1.84
N ASN A 30 28.87 -6.85 -1.54
CA ASN A 30 29.12 -6.46 -0.17
C ASN A 30 28.10 -5.41 0.32
N GLY A 31 28.09 -5.11 1.62
CA GLY A 31 27.11 -4.22 2.23
C GLY A 31 27.15 -2.78 1.71
N GLU A 32 28.31 -2.27 1.31
CA GLU A 32 28.44 -0.93 0.72
C GLU A 32 27.81 -0.87 -0.65
N THR A 33 28.07 -1.87 -1.51
CA THR A 33 27.42 -1.98 -2.83
C THR A 33 25.91 -2.05 -2.71
N VAL A 34 25.39 -2.82 -1.73
CA VAL A 34 23.94 -2.90 -1.49
C VAL A 34 23.38 -1.56 -1.04
N LYS A 35 24.05 -0.85 -0.11
CA LYS A 35 23.62 0.48 0.34
C LYS A 35 23.61 1.51 -0.78
N ASP A 36 24.65 1.50 -1.63
CA ASP A 36 24.71 2.38 -2.80
C ASP A 36 23.57 2.09 -3.80
N ALA A 37 23.31 0.81 -4.09
CA ALA A 37 22.19 0.39 -4.94
C ALA A 37 20.84 0.83 -4.36
N CYS A 38 20.63 0.67 -3.05
CA CYS A 38 19.42 1.13 -2.36
C CYS A 38 19.25 2.64 -2.46
N SER A 39 20.31 3.43 -2.28
CA SER A 39 20.26 4.89 -2.34
C SER A 39 19.81 5.42 -3.72
N LYS A 40 20.20 4.73 -4.80
CA LYS A 40 19.83 5.07 -6.19
C LYS A 40 18.34 4.86 -6.50
N LEU A 41 17.64 4.08 -5.68
CA LEU A 41 16.21 3.81 -5.84
C LEU A 41 15.33 4.71 -4.96
N VAL A 42 15.90 5.60 -4.15
CA VAL A 42 15.15 6.55 -3.33
C VAL A 42 14.67 7.72 -4.19
N GLY A 43 13.45 8.16 -3.96
CA GLY A 43 12.79 9.22 -4.72
C GLY A 43 11.73 8.71 -5.70
N GLU A 44 11.43 9.50 -6.70
CA GLU A 44 10.50 9.12 -7.78
C GLU A 44 11.24 8.28 -8.82
N ILE A 45 10.78 7.05 -9.03
CA ILE A 45 11.36 6.14 -10.03
C ILE A 45 10.29 5.58 -10.97
N MET A 46 10.74 5.18 -12.16
CA MET A 46 9.93 4.42 -13.11
C MET A 46 10.16 2.94 -12.89
N GLN A 47 9.21 2.27 -12.23
CA GLN A 47 9.30 0.84 -11.89
C GLN A 47 8.54 -0.01 -12.91
N ILE A 48 9.18 -1.06 -13.43
CA ILE A 48 8.51 -2.10 -14.22
C ILE A 48 7.88 -3.10 -13.25
N PRO A 49 6.54 -3.22 -13.25
CA PRO A 49 5.85 -4.19 -12.39
C PRO A 49 6.26 -5.64 -12.70
N PRO A 50 6.15 -6.57 -11.72
CA PRO A 50 6.38 -7.98 -12.02
C PRO A 50 5.25 -8.50 -12.92
N VAL A 51 5.59 -9.42 -13.82
CA VAL A 51 4.62 -10.04 -14.75
C VAL A 51 3.53 -10.80 -13.97
N PHE A 52 3.93 -11.48 -12.90
CA PHE A 52 2.99 -12.12 -11.97
C PHE A 52 2.36 -11.10 -11.01
N SER A 53 1.49 -10.24 -11.54
CA SER A 53 0.77 -9.23 -10.76
C SER A 53 -0.71 -9.16 -11.16
N ALA A 54 -1.52 -8.52 -10.33
CA ALA A 54 -2.94 -8.30 -10.60
C ALA A 54 -3.22 -7.16 -11.60
N LYS A 55 -2.17 -6.62 -12.24
CA LYS A 55 -2.31 -5.54 -13.23
C LYS A 55 -3.05 -6.05 -14.46
N CYS A 56 -4.00 -5.27 -14.99
CA CYS A 56 -4.74 -5.64 -16.19
C CYS A 56 -4.02 -5.19 -17.46
N VAL A 57 -3.92 -6.10 -18.43
CA VAL A 57 -3.44 -5.84 -19.79
C VAL A 57 -4.53 -6.32 -20.75
N ASN A 58 -5.06 -5.43 -21.57
CA ASN A 58 -6.14 -5.74 -22.52
C ASN A 58 -7.34 -6.45 -21.86
N GLY A 59 -7.74 -6.01 -20.66
CA GLY A 59 -8.88 -6.55 -19.92
C GLY A 59 -8.64 -7.88 -19.19
N LYS A 60 -7.43 -8.46 -19.28
CA LYS A 60 -7.04 -9.68 -18.57
C LYS A 60 -5.96 -9.38 -17.52
N ARG A 61 -5.93 -10.13 -16.44
CA ARG A 61 -4.90 -9.98 -15.43
C ARG A 61 -3.57 -10.53 -15.91
N SER A 62 -2.48 -9.79 -15.67
CA SER A 62 -1.13 -10.13 -16.10
C SER A 62 -0.70 -11.54 -15.65
N TYR A 63 -1.00 -11.91 -14.39
CA TYR A 63 -0.66 -13.24 -13.88
C TYR A 63 -1.39 -14.39 -14.62
N GLU A 64 -2.60 -14.16 -15.14
CA GLU A 64 -3.35 -15.16 -15.90
C GLU A 64 -2.70 -15.43 -17.28
N LEU A 65 -2.21 -14.35 -17.89
CA LEU A 65 -1.49 -14.43 -19.17
C LEU A 65 -0.14 -15.14 -18.99
N ALA A 66 0.60 -14.76 -17.93
CA ALA A 66 1.89 -15.37 -17.60
C ALA A 66 1.78 -16.88 -17.32
N ARG A 67 0.76 -17.32 -16.55
CA ARG A 67 0.51 -18.76 -16.31
C ARG A 67 0.21 -19.56 -17.59
N LYS A 68 -0.28 -18.89 -18.63
CA LYS A 68 -0.53 -19.49 -19.95
C LYS A 68 0.71 -19.44 -20.86
N GLY A 69 1.87 -19.01 -20.35
CA GLY A 69 3.10 -18.87 -21.12
C GLY A 69 3.10 -17.73 -22.14
N GLN A 70 2.14 -16.81 -22.05
CA GLN A 70 2.07 -15.66 -22.93
C GLN A 70 3.04 -14.57 -22.46
N ALA A 71 3.82 -14.03 -23.39
CA ALA A 71 4.69 -12.90 -23.09
C ALA A 71 3.83 -11.66 -22.71
N VAL A 72 4.13 -11.07 -21.57
CA VAL A 72 3.44 -9.89 -21.06
C VAL A 72 4.46 -8.79 -20.82
N GLU A 73 4.38 -7.74 -21.59
CA GLU A 73 5.13 -6.51 -21.33
C GLU A 73 4.24 -5.54 -20.54
N LEU A 74 4.75 -5.13 -19.38
CA LEU A 74 4.08 -4.15 -18.53
C LEU A 74 4.78 -2.80 -18.65
N PRO A 75 4.04 -1.72 -18.95
CA PRO A 75 4.63 -0.41 -19.02
C PRO A 75 5.15 0.01 -17.63
N PRO A 76 6.29 0.72 -17.59
CA PRO A 76 6.78 1.30 -16.36
C PRO A 76 5.72 2.17 -15.68
N LYS A 77 5.71 2.17 -14.34
CA LYS A 77 4.83 2.99 -13.52
C LYS A 77 5.67 3.86 -12.60
N LYS A 78 5.32 5.14 -12.52
CA LYS A 78 5.90 6.06 -11.55
C LYS A 78 5.51 5.65 -10.13
N VAL A 79 6.50 5.46 -9.27
CA VAL A 79 6.34 5.16 -7.85
C VAL A 79 7.27 6.04 -7.03
N LEU A 80 6.92 6.25 -5.76
CA LEU A 80 7.72 7.04 -4.83
C LEU A 80 8.27 6.14 -3.72
N ILE A 81 9.58 6.18 -3.53
CA ILE A 81 10.28 5.48 -2.47
C ILE A 81 10.86 6.54 -1.52
N TYR A 82 10.40 6.54 -0.28
CA TYR A 82 10.84 7.52 0.71
C TYR A 82 12.20 7.16 1.32
N SER A 83 12.42 5.88 1.64
CA SER A 83 13.71 5.36 2.09
C SER A 83 13.85 3.87 1.82
N ILE A 84 15.13 3.43 1.71
CA ILE A 84 15.54 2.02 1.75
C ILE A 84 16.75 1.94 2.67
N ASP A 85 16.59 1.30 3.82
CA ASP A 85 17.62 1.18 4.84
C ASP A 85 18.10 -0.28 4.90
N VAL A 86 19.41 -0.53 4.74
CA VAL A 86 20.02 -1.83 4.94
C VAL A 86 20.23 -2.04 6.43
N LEU A 87 19.50 -2.98 7.03
CA LEU A 87 19.50 -3.21 8.48
C LEU A 87 20.64 -4.13 8.90
N GLU A 88 20.75 -5.29 8.25
CA GLU A 88 21.74 -6.30 8.59
C GLU A 88 22.08 -7.20 7.40
N LYS A 89 23.25 -7.82 7.46
CA LYS A 89 23.60 -8.94 6.58
C LYS A 89 23.26 -10.23 7.32
N VAL A 90 22.24 -10.95 6.83
CA VAL A 90 21.75 -12.19 7.46
C VAL A 90 22.65 -13.38 7.16
N SER A 91 23.17 -13.45 5.92
CA SER A 91 24.07 -14.49 5.46
C SER A 91 25.05 -13.94 4.41
N ALA A 92 25.88 -14.83 3.82
CA ALA A 92 26.73 -14.44 2.70
C ALA A 92 25.96 -13.87 1.51
N GLU A 93 24.73 -14.33 1.32
CA GLU A 93 23.87 -14.04 0.16
C GLU A 93 22.70 -13.15 0.50
N GLU A 94 22.33 -12.98 1.78
CA GLU A 94 21.07 -12.38 2.19
C GLU A 94 21.24 -11.14 3.05
N TYR A 95 20.45 -10.12 2.73
CA TYR A 95 20.35 -8.87 3.49
C TYR A 95 18.91 -8.61 3.92
N ARG A 96 18.73 -8.13 5.15
CA ARG A 96 17.46 -7.58 5.63
C ARG A 96 17.45 -6.08 5.39
N ILE A 97 16.40 -5.59 4.74
CA ILE A 97 16.21 -4.18 4.43
C ILE A 97 14.84 -3.69 4.92
N LYS A 98 14.76 -2.40 5.22
CA LYS A 98 13.53 -1.69 5.53
C LYS A 98 13.20 -0.75 4.39
N ILE A 99 11.96 -0.79 3.89
CA ILE A 99 11.51 0.05 2.79
C ILE A 99 10.31 0.88 3.24
N VAL A 100 10.37 2.19 3.00
CA VAL A 100 9.25 3.11 3.13
C VAL A 100 8.91 3.62 1.73
N CYS A 101 7.70 3.34 1.25
CA CYS A 101 7.30 3.66 -0.11
C CYS A 101 5.82 4.02 -0.21
N GLY A 102 5.45 4.68 -1.28
CA GLY A 102 4.07 5.01 -1.64
C GLY A 102 3.26 3.79 -2.10
N GLY A 103 1.96 3.97 -2.17
CA GLY A 103 1.04 2.94 -2.65
C GLY A 103 1.31 2.51 -4.10
N GLY A 104 1.11 1.23 -4.37
CA GLY A 104 1.30 0.64 -5.70
C GLY A 104 2.74 0.36 -6.09
N THR A 105 3.70 0.47 -5.15
CA THR A 105 5.09 0.03 -5.31
C THR A 105 5.17 -1.48 -5.20
N TYR A 106 5.79 -2.14 -6.17
CA TYR A 106 6.04 -3.58 -6.15
C TYR A 106 7.40 -3.86 -5.52
N ILE A 107 7.38 -4.41 -4.32
CA ILE A 107 8.62 -4.65 -3.58
C ILE A 107 9.47 -5.76 -4.20
N ARG A 108 8.84 -6.74 -4.84
CA ARG A 108 9.54 -7.75 -5.64
C ARG A 108 10.35 -7.14 -6.77
N SER A 109 9.81 -6.11 -7.43
CA SER A 109 10.57 -5.35 -8.42
C SER A 109 11.71 -4.55 -7.80
N ILE A 110 11.57 -4.03 -6.56
CA ILE A 110 12.70 -3.38 -5.86
C ILE A 110 13.82 -4.39 -5.62
N ALA A 111 13.51 -5.63 -5.18
CA ALA A 111 14.52 -6.67 -4.99
C ALA A 111 15.29 -6.96 -6.29
N ARG A 112 14.56 -7.14 -7.41
CA ARG A 112 15.15 -7.28 -8.75
C ARG A 112 16.06 -6.11 -9.10
N ASP A 113 15.55 -4.88 -8.94
CA ASP A 113 16.26 -3.67 -9.35
C ASP A 113 17.53 -3.44 -8.49
N ILE A 114 17.49 -3.75 -7.19
CA ILE A 114 18.69 -3.77 -6.33
C ILE A 114 19.70 -4.82 -6.85
N GLY A 115 19.23 -6.02 -7.21
CA GLY A 115 20.09 -7.06 -7.79
C GLY A 115 20.82 -6.56 -9.03
N ILE A 116 20.10 -5.98 -9.98
CA ILE A 116 20.65 -5.42 -11.22
C ILE A 116 21.68 -4.31 -10.93
N LEU A 117 21.36 -3.37 -10.01
CA LEU A 117 22.27 -2.28 -9.64
C LEU A 117 23.54 -2.77 -8.94
N CYS A 118 23.49 -3.94 -8.32
CA CYS A 118 24.65 -4.60 -7.73
C CYS A 118 25.47 -5.45 -8.74
N GLY A 119 25.09 -5.50 -10.01
CA GLY A 119 25.73 -6.38 -11.01
C GLY A 119 25.46 -7.87 -10.74
N SER A 120 24.34 -8.18 -10.08
CA SER A 120 23.90 -9.52 -9.70
C SER A 120 22.43 -9.70 -10.07
N CYS A 121 21.86 -10.84 -9.71
CA CYS A 121 20.43 -11.02 -9.65
C CYS A 121 19.98 -11.22 -8.19
N ALA A 122 18.72 -10.89 -7.89
CA ALA A 122 18.21 -11.01 -6.53
C ALA A 122 16.74 -11.40 -6.49
N THR A 123 16.37 -12.08 -5.39
CA THR A 123 15.03 -12.57 -5.11
C THR A 123 14.60 -12.14 -3.70
N MET A 124 13.36 -11.75 -3.56
CA MET A 124 12.76 -11.48 -2.27
C MET A 124 12.49 -12.80 -1.54
N THR A 125 13.06 -12.99 -0.34
CA THR A 125 12.92 -14.23 0.45
C THR A 125 11.91 -14.12 1.59
N ALA A 126 11.69 -12.93 2.12
CA ALA A 126 10.70 -12.69 3.16
C ALA A 126 10.03 -11.32 2.97
N LEU A 127 8.80 -11.20 3.51
CA LEU A 127 8.01 -9.98 3.50
C LEU A 127 7.25 -9.83 4.80
N GLU A 128 7.45 -8.73 5.50
CA GLU A 128 6.61 -8.31 6.61
C GLU A 128 6.16 -6.85 6.42
N ARG A 129 4.86 -6.62 6.46
CA ARG A 129 4.31 -5.26 6.41
C ARG A 129 4.09 -4.77 7.83
N ILE A 130 4.91 -3.85 8.28
CA ILE A 130 4.85 -3.30 9.65
C ILE A 130 4.02 -2.02 9.76
N ALA A 131 3.70 -1.37 8.64
CA ALA A 131 2.77 -0.24 8.63
C ALA A 131 2.11 -0.04 7.27
N SER A 132 0.87 0.46 7.27
CA SER A 132 0.10 0.85 6.08
C SER A 132 -0.78 2.05 6.42
N GLY A 133 -0.42 3.25 5.91
CA GLY A 133 -1.06 4.50 6.34
C GLY A 133 -0.91 4.70 7.85
N PRO A 134 -2.00 4.95 8.57
CA PRO A 134 -1.99 5.11 10.03
C PRO A 134 -1.82 3.78 10.78
N PHE A 135 -2.12 2.65 10.14
CA PHE A 135 -2.08 1.33 10.79
C PHE A 135 -0.66 0.85 11.03
N ARG A 136 -0.42 0.25 12.21
CA ARG A 136 0.84 -0.34 12.66
C ARG A 136 0.61 -1.80 13.05
N ILE A 137 1.62 -2.64 12.81
CA ILE A 137 1.53 -4.07 13.15
C ILE A 137 1.39 -4.28 14.65
N GLU A 138 2.00 -3.43 15.47
CA GLU A 138 1.95 -3.49 16.92
C GLU A 138 0.53 -3.33 17.48
N ASN A 139 -0.34 -2.65 16.71
CA ASN A 139 -1.75 -2.42 17.06
C ASN A 139 -2.70 -3.37 16.33
N SER A 140 -2.15 -4.37 15.63
CA SER A 140 -2.93 -5.35 14.88
C SER A 140 -3.22 -6.58 15.74
N ILE A 141 -4.31 -7.24 15.43
CA ILE A 141 -4.69 -8.53 16.02
C ILE A 141 -4.68 -9.60 14.94
N THR A 142 -4.50 -10.84 15.33
CA THR A 142 -4.57 -11.99 14.42
C THR A 142 -6.02 -12.31 14.05
N SER A 143 -6.21 -13.01 12.93
CA SER A 143 -7.53 -13.51 12.55
C SER A 143 -8.11 -14.50 13.57
N GLU A 144 -7.25 -15.24 14.30
CA GLU A 144 -7.64 -16.16 15.37
C GLU A 144 -8.14 -15.40 16.59
N GLU A 145 -7.42 -14.35 17.03
CA GLU A 145 -7.86 -13.47 18.12
C GLU A 145 -9.18 -12.78 17.79
N PHE A 146 -9.33 -12.25 16.57
CA PHE A 146 -10.59 -11.68 16.12
C PHE A 146 -11.71 -12.71 16.08
N GLY A 147 -11.44 -13.92 15.57
CA GLY A 147 -12.41 -15.02 15.48
C GLY A 147 -12.94 -15.47 16.84
N SER A 148 -12.06 -15.55 17.85
CA SER A 148 -12.37 -15.99 19.21
C SER A 148 -12.98 -14.90 20.10
N SER A 149 -12.88 -13.63 19.74
CA SER A 149 -13.40 -12.52 20.54
C SER A 149 -14.93 -12.47 20.56
N THR A 150 -15.49 -12.30 21.75
CA THR A 150 -16.93 -12.02 21.95
C THR A 150 -17.29 -10.58 21.61
N TYR A 151 -16.34 -9.64 21.76
CA TYR A 151 -16.53 -8.20 21.56
C TYR A 151 -15.79 -7.71 20.31
N LYS A 152 -16.18 -8.22 19.14
CA LYS A 152 -15.51 -7.91 17.86
C LYS A 152 -15.51 -6.42 17.52
N SER A 153 -16.59 -5.71 17.84
CA SER A 153 -16.70 -4.25 17.59
C SER A 153 -15.65 -3.44 18.36
N ALA A 154 -15.28 -3.84 19.56
CA ALA A 154 -14.26 -3.17 20.36
C ALA A 154 -12.82 -3.34 19.81
N LEU A 155 -12.62 -4.31 18.91
CA LEU A 155 -11.34 -4.56 18.24
C LEU A 155 -11.19 -3.81 16.92
N LEU A 156 -12.23 -3.14 16.46
CA LEU A 156 -12.22 -2.37 15.21
C LEU A 156 -11.89 -0.91 15.50
N THR A 157 -10.98 -0.36 14.73
CA THR A 157 -10.72 1.08 14.75
C THR A 157 -11.83 1.81 13.99
N PRO A 158 -12.50 2.80 14.58
CA PRO A 158 -13.51 3.60 13.88
C PRO A 158 -12.93 4.27 12.63
N PRO A 159 -13.68 4.31 11.51
CA PRO A 159 -13.17 4.89 10.26
C PRO A 159 -12.71 6.35 10.38
N ASP A 160 -13.38 7.13 11.21
CA ASP A 160 -13.09 8.55 11.42
C ASP A 160 -11.78 8.80 12.20
N GLU A 161 -11.30 7.82 12.95
CA GLU A 161 -10.01 7.92 13.63
C GLU A 161 -8.81 7.76 12.66
N VAL A 162 -9.03 7.11 11.51
CA VAL A 162 -7.97 6.82 10.52
C VAL A 162 -8.02 7.69 9.27
N ILE A 163 -9.07 8.48 9.12
CA ILE A 163 -9.24 9.42 8.00
C ILE A 163 -8.77 10.80 8.46
N ASP A 164 -7.70 11.31 7.85
CA ASP A 164 -7.11 12.61 8.21
C ASP A 164 -7.61 13.71 7.25
N TYR A 165 -8.91 14.03 7.32
CA TYR A 165 -9.51 15.19 6.67
C TYR A 165 -10.03 16.19 7.70
N PRO A 166 -10.13 17.47 7.37
CA PRO A 166 -10.80 18.46 8.23
C PRO A 166 -12.26 18.07 8.51
N VAL A 167 -12.82 18.60 9.57
CA VAL A 167 -14.14 18.22 10.09
C VAL A 167 -15.19 19.25 9.73
N ILE A 168 -16.39 18.79 9.35
CA ILE A 168 -17.63 19.56 9.31
C ILE A 168 -18.62 18.92 10.28
N ASN A 169 -19.08 19.69 11.26
CA ASN A 169 -20.17 19.28 12.16
C ASN A 169 -21.48 19.88 11.65
N LEU A 170 -22.43 19.02 11.31
CA LEU A 170 -23.77 19.42 10.88
C LEU A 170 -24.70 19.55 12.08
N ILE A 171 -25.65 20.47 12.00
CA ILE A 171 -26.81 20.49 12.89
C ILE A 171 -27.87 19.51 12.34
N GLU A 172 -28.89 19.19 13.18
CA GLU A 172 -29.92 18.20 12.84
C GLU A 172 -30.64 18.53 11.51
N LYS A 173 -31.09 19.77 11.35
CA LYS A 173 -31.71 20.24 10.11
C LYS A 173 -30.85 20.09 8.87
N GLN A 174 -29.54 20.33 8.97
CA GLN A 174 -28.60 20.17 7.87
C GLN A 174 -28.38 18.69 7.55
N THR A 175 -28.32 17.85 8.59
CA THR A 175 -28.20 16.40 8.44
C THR A 175 -29.40 15.81 7.69
N GLU A 176 -30.62 16.17 8.06
CA GLU A 176 -31.86 15.75 7.37
C GLU A 176 -31.85 16.19 5.90
N ARG A 177 -31.48 17.44 5.63
CA ARG A 177 -31.44 17.97 4.26
C ARG A 177 -30.39 17.23 3.41
N LEU A 178 -29.19 17.04 3.96
CA LEU A 178 -28.14 16.30 3.28
C LEU A 178 -28.54 14.84 3.02
N TYR A 179 -29.24 14.20 3.96
CA TYR A 179 -29.78 12.86 3.80
C TYR A 179 -30.77 12.77 2.63
N ASN A 180 -31.62 13.76 2.47
CA ASN A 180 -32.62 13.85 1.40
C ASN A 180 -32.03 14.37 0.07
N GLY A 181 -30.69 14.53 -0.03
CA GLY A 181 -30.02 15.03 -1.22
C GLY A 181 -30.25 16.52 -1.49
N LEU A 182 -30.70 17.26 -0.48
CA LEU A 182 -30.88 18.70 -0.54
C LEU A 182 -29.60 19.40 -0.10
N TYR A 183 -29.19 20.41 -0.85
CA TYR A 183 -27.94 21.14 -0.59
C TYR A 183 -28.25 22.45 0.12
N ASP A 184 -27.53 22.75 1.18
CA ASP A 184 -27.41 24.07 1.78
C ASP A 184 -26.13 24.73 1.34
N ASP A 185 -26.04 26.05 1.41
CA ASP A 185 -24.80 26.77 1.22
C ASP A 185 -24.01 26.71 2.53
N TYR A 186 -22.80 26.17 2.44
CA TYR A 186 -21.88 26.01 3.55
C TYR A 186 -20.67 26.92 3.36
N ASP A 187 -20.31 27.63 4.41
CA ASP A 187 -19.13 28.52 4.42
C ASP A 187 -17.85 27.73 4.76
N TYR A 188 -17.52 26.75 3.90
CA TYR A 188 -16.30 25.99 3.99
C TYR A 188 -15.54 26.06 2.65
N PRO A 189 -14.19 26.12 2.68
CA PRO A 189 -13.37 26.03 1.48
C PRO A 189 -13.64 24.74 0.68
N ASP A 190 -13.42 24.79 -0.63
CA ASP A 190 -13.48 23.61 -1.47
C ASP A 190 -12.46 22.56 -0.98
N GLY A 191 -12.92 21.31 -0.81
CA GLY A 191 -12.07 20.26 -0.27
C GLY A 191 -12.83 19.02 0.16
N ILE A 192 -12.10 18.04 0.70
CA ILE A 192 -12.66 16.82 1.26
C ILE A 192 -12.68 16.92 2.78
N TYR A 193 -13.79 16.48 3.38
CA TYR A 193 -14.07 16.63 4.80
C TYR A 193 -14.64 15.37 5.41
N ARG A 194 -14.36 15.17 6.71
CA ARG A 194 -15.11 14.27 7.57
C ARG A 194 -16.38 14.99 8.01
N ILE A 195 -17.53 14.36 7.82
CA ILE A 195 -18.83 14.95 8.15
C ILE A 195 -19.38 14.22 9.36
N TYR A 196 -19.79 15.00 10.37
CA TYR A 196 -20.46 14.49 11.56
C TYR A 196 -21.88 15.04 11.62
N SER A 197 -22.82 14.16 11.93
CA SER A 197 -24.15 14.52 12.42
C SER A 197 -24.06 14.84 13.92
N PRO A 198 -25.12 15.37 14.57
CA PRO A 198 -25.16 15.54 16.02
C PRO A 198 -25.02 14.22 16.80
N LYS A 199 -25.27 13.09 16.16
CA LYS A 199 -25.26 11.76 16.79
C LYS A 199 -23.96 10.99 16.54
N ALA A 200 -23.43 11.03 15.31
CA ALA A 200 -22.33 10.15 14.92
C ALA A 200 -21.58 10.64 13.69
N PHE A 201 -20.50 9.93 13.34
CA PHE A 201 -19.77 10.10 12.10
C PHE A 201 -20.66 9.74 10.91
N TYR A 202 -20.93 10.71 10.05
CA TYR A 202 -21.83 10.55 8.91
C TYR A 202 -21.10 9.96 7.69
N GLY A 203 -19.84 10.34 7.51
CA GLY A 203 -19.04 9.89 6.38
C GLY A 203 -18.06 10.93 5.84
N VAL A 204 -17.66 10.75 4.59
CA VAL A 204 -16.75 11.65 3.88
C VAL A 204 -17.51 12.36 2.77
N GLY A 205 -17.36 13.68 2.69
CA GLY A 205 -17.95 14.51 1.65
C GLY A 205 -16.94 15.46 1.02
N GLU A 206 -17.27 15.94 -0.16
CA GLU A 206 -16.56 17.00 -0.88
C GLU A 206 -17.40 18.28 -0.82
N VAL A 207 -16.79 19.38 -0.40
CA VAL A 207 -17.31 20.72 -0.58
C VAL A 207 -16.84 21.24 -1.92
N ARG A 208 -17.77 21.75 -2.71
CA ARG A 208 -17.47 22.44 -3.97
C ARG A 208 -18.45 23.58 -4.18
N GLY A 209 -17.93 24.82 -4.25
CA GLY A 209 -18.76 26.02 -4.39
C GLY A 209 -19.83 26.15 -3.29
N GLY A 210 -19.45 25.91 -2.04
CA GLY A 210 -20.32 25.97 -0.87
C GLY A 210 -21.31 24.80 -0.72
N LYS A 211 -21.31 23.81 -1.60
CA LYS A 211 -22.22 22.64 -1.54
C LYS A 211 -21.49 21.38 -1.13
N ILE A 212 -22.07 20.61 -0.21
CA ILE A 212 -21.54 19.33 0.23
C ILE A 212 -22.12 18.20 -0.63
N LYS A 213 -21.25 17.37 -1.20
CA LYS A 213 -21.62 16.10 -1.83
C LYS A 213 -20.98 14.94 -1.06
N VAL A 214 -21.79 14.05 -0.49
CA VAL A 214 -21.29 12.88 0.19
C VAL A 214 -20.65 11.92 -0.82
N LYS A 215 -19.41 11.51 -0.56
CA LYS A 215 -18.62 10.56 -1.38
C LYS A 215 -18.71 9.14 -0.84
N ALA A 216 -18.75 9.00 0.49
CA ALA A 216 -18.90 7.72 1.16
C ALA A 216 -19.75 7.91 2.43
N TYR A 217 -20.82 7.16 2.51
CA TYR A 217 -21.61 7.03 3.72
C TYR A 217 -20.99 5.96 4.59
N LEU A 218 -20.71 6.31 5.86
CA LEU A 218 -20.08 5.42 6.85
C LEU A 218 -20.87 5.45 8.15
N ARG A 219 -22.18 5.46 8.05
CA ARG A 219 -23.14 5.55 9.13
C ARG A 219 -24.11 4.37 9.09
N ASP A 220 -24.66 4.02 10.23
CA ASP A 220 -25.81 3.12 10.33
C ASP A 220 -27.11 3.90 10.13
N ASN A 221 -28.18 3.20 9.70
CA ASN A 221 -29.49 3.84 9.47
C ASN A 221 -30.14 4.39 10.75
N GLU A 222 -29.65 3.97 11.92
CA GLU A 222 -30.11 4.42 13.24
C GLU A 222 -29.48 5.74 13.69
N ASP A 223 -28.47 6.23 12.96
CA ASP A 223 -27.70 7.45 13.28
C ASP A 223 -28.27 8.74 12.64
N ILE A 224 -29.50 8.67 12.12
CA ILE A 224 -30.19 9.80 11.45
C ILE A 224 -31.15 10.47 12.40
#